data_5e3b2b01b132c622edd4e43a57b7786e
#
_entry.id   5e3b2b01b132c622edd4e43a57b7786e
#
_cell.length_a   1.000
_cell.length_b   1.000
_cell.length_c   1.000
_cell.angle_alpha   90.00
_cell.angle_beta   90.00
_cell.angle_gamma   90.00
#
_symmetry.space_group_name_H-M   'P 1'
#
loop_
_entity.id
_entity.type
_entity.pdbx_description
1 polymer ?
#
loop_
_entity_poly.entity_id
_entity_poly.type
_entity_poly.pdbx_seq_one_letter_code
_entity_poly.pdbx_strand_id
1 'polypeptide(L)'
;MIMVKLSEFLTKEQYADILEVAENPAVPWDELAGKTVLITGAAGFIGYYLTAALLLRNDLYNTGIRVLGVVRNIDKAFAKFDRMTERDDLVLFEVDVCDPELGNVIFAYTKRSMGTAPNEESWNSGLDYIIHAASQASALHFENDPVGTMRANLIGTDNVLETARKLDSRVLIVSSLKVYGDVDIDSYKSCYAVGKRASETLAVSYAKQYGIDVRIARPSYIFGAASLRDDRVWAQFIANVVKRENILLKSSGAVYRSFCYVTDTAAGLLTILLKGEPNKAYDIASEIGNVSIRDFAKKAVETFPERNLTLAFENPADSAEPQSFSREILDGSSLEGLGWKASVDISEGIRKSVDIIEADTALFA
;
A
#
# COMPACT_ATOMS: atom_id res chain seq x y z
N MET A 1 -30.20 -9.95 -2.82
CA MET A 1 -29.16 -10.96 -2.56
C MET A 1 -28.54 -10.58 -1.22
N ILE A 2 -28.28 -11.52 -0.34
CA ILE A 2 -27.66 -11.20 0.98
C ILE A 2 -26.17 -10.99 0.69
N MET A 3 -25.71 -9.73 0.87
CA MET A 3 -24.30 -9.40 0.67
C MET A 3 -23.51 -9.95 1.86
N VAL A 4 -22.47 -10.75 1.60
CA VAL A 4 -21.58 -11.31 2.62
C VAL A 4 -20.85 -10.15 3.33
N LYS A 5 -20.98 -10.03 4.64
CA LYS A 5 -20.32 -8.99 5.44
C LYS A 5 -18.91 -9.42 5.86
N LEU A 6 -18.00 -8.48 5.92
CA LEU A 6 -16.61 -8.74 6.33
C LEU A 6 -16.54 -9.34 7.75
N SER A 7 -17.45 -8.91 8.64
CA SER A 7 -17.53 -9.45 10.02
C SER A 7 -17.89 -10.91 10.12
N GLU A 8 -18.33 -11.58 9.02
CA GLU A 8 -18.72 -12.99 9.02
C GLU A 8 -17.55 -13.94 8.78
N PHE A 9 -16.41 -13.44 8.27
CA PHE A 9 -15.29 -14.29 7.87
C PHE A 9 -13.90 -13.75 8.21
N LEU A 10 -13.73 -12.43 8.42
CA LEU A 10 -12.49 -11.91 8.94
C LEU A 10 -12.31 -12.31 10.41
N THR A 11 -11.07 -12.53 10.84
CA THR A 11 -10.79 -12.66 12.26
C THR A 11 -11.09 -11.34 12.97
N LYS A 12 -11.29 -11.38 14.28
CA LYS A 12 -11.55 -10.19 15.09
C LYS A 12 -10.43 -9.15 14.93
N GLU A 13 -9.20 -9.63 14.87
CA GLU A 13 -7.99 -8.82 14.77
C GLU A 13 -7.90 -8.15 13.38
N GLN A 14 -8.13 -8.89 12.31
CA GLN A 14 -8.19 -8.37 10.94
C GLN A 14 -9.31 -7.33 10.79
N TYR A 15 -10.49 -7.64 11.32
CA TYR A 15 -11.64 -6.73 11.27
C TYR A 15 -11.36 -5.42 12.00
N ALA A 16 -10.78 -5.49 13.21
CA ALA A 16 -10.43 -4.31 13.99
C ALA A 16 -9.42 -3.41 13.27
N ASP A 17 -8.42 -4.01 12.63
CA ASP A 17 -7.40 -3.28 11.88
C ASP A 17 -8.00 -2.58 10.65
N ILE A 18 -8.86 -3.26 9.90
CA ILE A 18 -9.54 -2.68 8.73
C ILE A 18 -10.52 -1.58 9.16
N LEU A 19 -11.18 -1.74 10.31
CA LEU A 19 -12.12 -0.78 10.86
C LEU A 19 -11.44 0.58 11.16
N GLU A 20 -10.18 0.57 11.62
CA GLU A 20 -9.41 1.81 11.84
C GLU A 20 -9.26 2.64 10.55
N VAL A 21 -9.11 1.98 9.41
CA VAL A 21 -9.10 2.67 8.12
C VAL A 21 -10.50 3.16 7.76
N ALA A 22 -11.50 2.25 7.83
CA ALA A 22 -12.87 2.51 7.39
C ALA A 22 -13.57 3.62 8.22
N GLU A 23 -13.12 3.86 9.45
CA GLU A 23 -13.66 4.91 10.34
C GLU A 23 -12.69 6.09 10.53
N ASN A 24 -11.57 6.13 9.80
CA ASN A 24 -10.59 7.20 9.97
C ASN A 24 -11.21 8.58 9.66
N PRO A 25 -11.21 9.53 10.63
CA PRO A 25 -11.89 10.81 10.48
C PRO A 25 -11.19 11.78 9.49
N ALA A 26 -9.95 11.51 9.11
CA ALA A 26 -9.23 12.31 8.13
C ALA A 26 -9.77 12.10 6.71
N VAL A 27 -10.37 10.93 6.43
CA VAL A 27 -10.91 10.57 5.13
C VAL A 27 -12.31 11.17 4.96
N PRO A 28 -12.58 12.00 3.95
CA PRO A 28 -13.92 12.55 3.68
C PRO A 28 -14.79 11.49 2.97
N TRP A 29 -15.27 10.52 3.73
CA TRP A 29 -15.97 9.33 3.23
C TRP A 29 -17.19 9.62 2.36
N ASP A 30 -17.86 10.75 2.58
CA ASP A 30 -19.04 11.15 1.80
C ASP A 30 -18.69 11.40 0.32
N GLU A 31 -17.44 11.77 0.00
CA GLU A 31 -16.96 11.93 -1.36
C GLU A 31 -16.83 10.60 -2.12
N LEU A 32 -16.78 9.48 -1.40
CA LEU A 32 -16.71 8.14 -1.98
C LEU A 32 -18.09 7.47 -2.15
N ALA A 33 -19.14 8.04 -1.59
CA ALA A 33 -20.49 7.46 -1.69
C ALA A 33 -20.94 7.34 -3.14
N GLY A 34 -21.31 6.13 -3.56
CA GLY A 34 -21.73 5.80 -4.94
C GLY A 34 -20.61 5.83 -5.97
N LYS A 35 -19.35 5.98 -5.55
CA LYS A 35 -18.18 6.11 -6.44
C LYS A 35 -17.57 4.76 -6.80
N THR A 36 -16.92 4.73 -7.97
CA THR A 36 -16.12 3.58 -8.42
C THR A 36 -14.64 3.88 -8.27
N VAL A 37 -13.94 3.01 -7.55
CA VAL A 37 -12.51 3.12 -7.26
C VAL A 37 -11.76 1.94 -7.89
N LEU A 38 -10.83 2.22 -8.80
CA LEU A 38 -9.91 1.22 -9.34
C LEU A 38 -8.64 1.19 -8.49
N ILE A 39 -8.22 0.00 -8.06
CA ILE A 39 -6.98 -0.22 -7.31
C ILE A 39 -6.10 -1.17 -8.11
N THR A 40 -4.96 -0.69 -8.64
CA THR A 40 -3.98 -1.59 -9.22
C THR A 40 -3.09 -2.17 -8.12
N GLY A 41 -2.74 -3.45 -8.24
CA GLY A 41 -2.07 -4.16 -7.15
C GLY A 41 -3.00 -4.41 -5.95
N ALA A 42 -4.29 -4.58 -6.20
CA ALA A 42 -5.32 -4.74 -5.16
C ALA A 42 -5.02 -5.85 -4.15
N ALA A 43 -4.46 -6.99 -4.60
CA ALA A 43 -4.04 -8.08 -3.72
C ALA A 43 -2.65 -7.87 -3.08
N GLY A 44 -1.98 -6.72 -3.33
CA GLY A 44 -0.73 -6.34 -2.68
C GLY A 44 -0.92 -6.01 -1.19
N PHE A 45 0.18 -5.66 -0.51
CA PHE A 45 0.14 -5.36 0.93
C PHE A 45 -0.79 -4.17 1.25
N ILE A 46 -0.60 -3.03 0.60
CA ILE A 46 -1.44 -1.83 0.80
C ILE A 46 -2.80 -2.00 0.12
N GLY A 47 -2.81 -2.57 -1.10
CA GLY A 47 -4.04 -2.72 -1.90
C GLY A 47 -5.12 -3.53 -1.19
N TYR A 48 -4.73 -4.56 -0.43
CA TYR A 48 -5.65 -5.34 0.38
C TYR A 48 -6.37 -4.49 1.43
N TYR A 49 -5.63 -3.70 2.22
CA TYR A 49 -6.22 -2.85 3.26
C TYR A 49 -7.13 -1.77 2.67
N LEU A 50 -6.74 -1.18 1.53
CA LEU A 50 -7.58 -0.21 0.83
C LEU A 50 -8.88 -0.86 0.34
N THR A 51 -8.79 -2.02 -0.32
CA THR A 51 -9.95 -2.76 -0.82
C THR A 51 -10.88 -3.14 0.33
N ALA A 52 -10.35 -3.78 1.37
CA ALA A 52 -11.14 -4.23 2.51
C ALA A 52 -11.79 -3.07 3.28
N ALA A 53 -11.10 -1.94 3.43
CA ALA A 53 -11.66 -0.76 4.11
C ALA A 53 -12.83 -0.14 3.33
N LEU A 54 -12.74 -0.05 2.00
CA LEU A 54 -13.83 0.44 1.15
C LEU A 54 -15.05 -0.49 1.21
N LEU A 55 -14.83 -1.81 1.19
CA LEU A 55 -15.91 -2.80 1.35
C LEU A 55 -16.53 -2.76 2.75
N LEU A 56 -15.71 -2.61 3.79
CA LEU A 56 -16.20 -2.46 5.17
C LEU A 56 -17.03 -1.20 5.33
N ARG A 57 -16.66 -0.11 4.64
CA ARG A 57 -17.44 1.12 4.65
C ARG A 57 -18.85 0.90 4.07
N ASN A 58 -18.97 0.06 3.03
CA ASN A 58 -20.29 -0.34 2.51
C ASN A 58 -21.09 -1.14 3.54
N ASP A 59 -20.45 -2.06 4.28
CA ASP A 59 -21.12 -2.87 5.31
C ASP A 59 -21.66 -2.01 6.47
N LEU A 60 -20.90 -0.98 6.87
CA LEU A 60 -21.24 -0.15 8.01
C LEU A 60 -22.26 0.95 7.68
N TYR A 61 -22.16 1.54 6.48
CA TYR A 61 -22.86 2.78 6.16
C TYR A 61 -23.65 2.74 4.86
N ASN A 62 -23.68 1.58 4.18
CA ASN A 62 -24.38 1.39 2.91
C ASN A 62 -24.01 2.45 1.85
N THR A 63 -22.72 2.77 1.74
CA THR A 63 -22.19 3.86 0.91
C THR A 63 -22.26 3.59 -0.58
N GLY A 64 -22.38 2.32 -1.00
CA GLY A 64 -22.45 1.94 -2.41
C GLY A 64 -21.17 2.16 -3.21
N ILE A 65 -20.00 2.15 -2.53
CA ILE A 65 -18.70 2.23 -3.19
C ILE A 65 -18.49 0.95 -4.00
N ARG A 66 -18.06 1.08 -5.25
CA ARG A 66 -17.67 -0.06 -6.09
C ARG A 66 -16.15 -0.12 -6.19
N VAL A 67 -15.58 -1.28 -5.93
CA VAL A 67 -14.12 -1.50 -5.98
C VAL A 67 -13.77 -2.38 -7.19
N LEU A 68 -12.89 -1.89 -8.03
CA LEU A 68 -12.31 -2.61 -9.16
C LEU A 68 -10.84 -2.91 -8.85
N GLY A 69 -10.49 -4.17 -8.70
CA GLY A 69 -9.14 -4.61 -8.35
C GLY A 69 -8.38 -5.18 -9.55
N VAL A 70 -7.24 -4.59 -9.89
CA VAL A 70 -6.33 -5.15 -10.90
C VAL A 70 -5.26 -5.98 -10.21
N VAL A 71 -5.13 -7.25 -10.61
CA VAL A 71 -4.21 -8.23 -10.05
C VAL A 71 -3.48 -8.99 -11.15
N ARG A 72 -2.24 -9.45 -10.91
CA ARG A 72 -1.46 -10.23 -11.87
C ARG A 72 -1.74 -11.74 -11.83
N ASN A 73 -2.30 -12.21 -10.75
CA ASN A 73 -2.63 -13.61 -10.54
C ASN A 73 -3.96 -13.70 -9.77
N ILE A 74 -4.97 -14.16 -10.47
CA ILE A 74 -6.35 -14.19 -9.94
C ILE A 74 -6.52 -15.22 -8.84
N ASP A 75 -5.86 -16.39 -8.95
CA ASP A 75 -5.97 -17.44 -7.96
C ASP A 75 -5.40 -17.03 -6.61
N LYS A 76 -4.22 -16.34 -6.63
CA LYS A 76 -3.64 -15.77 -5.41
C LYS A 76 -4.51 -14.65 -4.83
N ALA A 77 -5.14 -13.86 -5.69
CA ALA A 77 -6.06 -12.82 -5.24
C ALA A 77 -7.31 -13.42 -4.60
N PHE A 78 -7.91 -14.46 -5.19
CA PHE A 78 -9.06 -15.18 -4.62
C PHE A 78 -8.70 -15.80 -3.27
N ALA A 79 -7.56 -16.46 -3.16
CA ALA A 79 -7.09 -17.00 -1.88
C ALA A 79 -6.91 -15.92 -0.80
N LYS A 80 -6.47 -14.71 -1.18
CA LYS A 80 -6.24 -13.61 -0.24
C LYS A 80 -7.52 -12.87 0.14
N PHE A 81 -8.42 -12.63 -0.81
CA PHE A 81 -9.69 -11.93 -0.58
C PHE A 81 -10.78 -12.85 -0.05
N ASP A 82 -10.60 -14.19 -0.22
CA ASP A 82 -11.54 -15.20 0.25
C ASP A 82 -12.99 -14.81 -0.12
N ARG A 83 -13.89 -14.85 0.84
CA ARG A 83 -15.32 -14.55 0.65
C ARG A 83 -15.64 -13.11 0.25
N MET A 84 -14.66 -12.18 0.30
CA MET A 84 -14.86 -10.87 -0.31
C MET A 84 -15.16 -10.96 -1.80
N THR A 85 -14.67 -12.00 -2.48
CA THR A 85 -14.90 -12.24 -3.91
C THR A 85 -16.35 -12.65 -4.26
N GLU A 86 -17.15 -13.02 -3.26
CA GLU A 86 -18.58 -13.31 -3.42
C GLU A 86 -19.44 -12.04 -3.49
N ARG A 87 -18.85 -10.86 -3.30
CA ARG A 87 -19.54 -9.57 -3.21
C ARG A 87 -19.70 -8.92 -4.60
N ASP A 88 -20.85 -8.31 -4.83
CA ASP A 88 -21.14 -7.59 -6.08
C ASP A 88 -20.44 -6.22 -6.16
N ASP A 89 -19.97 -5.69 -5.02
CA ASP A 89 -19.27 -4.40 -4.94
C ASP A 89 -17.74 -4.55 -5.10
N LEU A 90 -17.22 -5.79 -5.28
CA LEU A 90 -15.83 -6.07 -5.64
C LEU A 90 -15.74 -6.82 -6.97
N VAL A 91 -14.95 -6.30 -7.90
CA VAL A 91 -14.64 -6.99 -9.16
C VAL A 91 -13.12 -7.05 -9.35
N LEU A 92 -12.61 -8.23 -9.61
CA LEU A 92 -11.19 -8.46 -9.85
C LEU A 92 -10.92 -8.70 -11.33
N PHE A 93 -9.85 -8.06 -11.85
CA PHE A 93 -9.35 -8.23 -13.21
C PHE A 93 -7.95 -8.82 -13.18
N GLU A 94 -7.77 -9.95 -13.84
CA GLU A 94 -6.43 -10.51 -14.06
C GLU A 94 -5.81 -9.85 -15.28
N VAL A 95 -4.99 -8.83 -15.03
CA VAL A 95 -4.24 -8.13 -16.08
C VAL A 95 -2.97 -7.53 -15.48
N ASP A 96 -1.85 -7.61 -16.20
CA ASP A 96 -0.63 -6.90 -15.82
C ASP A 96 -0.78 -5.41 -16.14
N VAL A 97 -0.36 -4.54 -15.23
CA VAL A 97 -0.41 -3.08 -15.47
C VAL A 97 0.43 -2.66 -16.68
N CYS A 98 1.42 -3.48 -17.07
CA CYS A 98 2.23 -3.27 -18.27
C CYS A 98 1.53 -3.71 -19.57
N ASP A 99 0.36 -4.34 -19.47
CA ASP A 99 -0.40 -4.76 -20.65
C ASP A 99 -1.07 -3.51 -21.28
N PRO A 100 -0.87 -3.25 -22.58
CA PRO A 100 -1.49 -2.12 -23.26
C PRO A 100 -3.02 -2.22 -23.30
N GLU A 101 -3.59 -3.41 -23.11
CA GLU A 101 -5.04 -3.63 -23.06
C GLU A 101 -5.69 -3.27 -21.71
N LEU A 102 -4.90 -2.90 -20.70
CA LEU A 102 -5.43 -2.53 -19.37
C LEU A 102 -6.61 -1.57 -19.46
N GLY A 103 -6.45 -0.47 -20.19
CA GLY A 103 -7.48 0.55 -20.35
C GLY A 103 -8.74 0.02 -21.04
N ASN A 104 -8.56 -0.83 -22.06
CA ASN A 104 -9.68 -1.41 -22.82
C ASN A 104 -10.49 -2.40 -21.96
N VAL A 105 -9.82 -3.21 -21.13
CA VAL A 105 -10.46 -4.15 -20.19
C VAL A 105 -11.33 -3.39 -19.19
N ILE A 106 -10.77 -2.36 -18.56
CA ILE A 106 -11.51 -1.54 -17.58
C ILE A 106 -12.67 -0.78 -18.23
N PHE A 107 -12.43 -0.18 -19.39
CA PHE A 107 -13.44 0.52 -20.15
C PHE A 107 -14.62 -0.38 -20.56
N ALA A 108 -14.36 -1.56 -21.10
CA ALA A 108 -15.39 -2.51 -21.49
C ALA A 108 -16.30 -2.90 -20.32
N TYR A 109 -15.73 -3.04 -19.12
CA TYR A 109 -16.51 -3.35 -17.92
C TYR A 109 -17.37 -2.16 -17.48
N THR A 110 -16.81 -0.97 -17.37
CA THR A 110 -17.53 0.23 -16.90
C THR A 110 -18.72 0.55 -17.82
N LYS A 111 -18.57 0.42 -19.13
CA LYS A 111 -19.65 0.62 -20.10
C LYS A 111 -20.78 -0.41 -19.96
N ARG A 112 -20.47 -1.69 -19.78
CA ARG A 112 -21.49 -2.75 -19.57
C ARG A 112 -22.32 -2.50 -18.32
N SER A 113 -21.68 -2.08 -17.24
CA SER A 113 -22.36 -1.84 -15.96
C SER A 113 -23.32 -0.64 -16.02
N MET A 114 -23.13 0.29 -16.96
CA MET A 114 -24.00 1.45 -17.17
C MET A 114 -25.16 1.22 -18.16
N GLY A 115 -25.23 0.04 -18.79
CA GLY A 115 -26.28 -0.32 -19.73
C GLY A 115 -26.30 0.50 -21.05
N THR A 116 -25.22 1.19 -21.36
CA THR A 116 -25.08 1.99 -22.57
C THR A 116 -24.28 1.24 -23.65
N ALA A 117 -24.82 1.22 -24.89
CA ALA A 117 -24.07 0.71 -26.03
C ALA A 117 -22.83 1.60 -26.28
N PRO A 118 -21.70 1.03 -26.72
CA PRO A 118 -20.46 1.78 -26.91
C PRO A 118 -20.59 2.74 -28.11
N ASN A 119 -20.87 4.02 -27.85
CA ASN A 119 -20.63 5.11 -28.78
C ASN A 119 -19.37 5.84 -28.35
N GLU A 120 -18.45 6.10 -29.26
CA GLU A 120 -17.16 6.75 -29.00
C GLU A 120 -17.26 8.16 -28.37
N GLU A 121 -18.43 8.80 -28.41
CA GLU A 121 -18.64 10.18 -27.98
C GLU A 121 -19.03 10.37 -26.48
N SER A 122 -19.33 9.30 -25.72
CA SER A 122 -19.70 9.43 -24.31
C SER A 122 -18.73 8.71 -23.40
N TRP A 123 -17.58 9.30 -23.17
CA TRP A 123 -16.54 8.82 -22.24
C TRP A 123 -16.88 9.06 -20.75
N ASN A 124 -18.09 9.43 -20.42
CA ASN A 124 -18.52 9.59 -19.04
C ASN A 124 -18.69 8.20 -18.40
N SER A 125 -17.66 7.75 -17.71
CA SER A 125 -17.29 6.34 -17.66
C SER A 125 -17.66 5.61 -16.39
N GLY A 126 -18.16 6.28 -15.37
CA GLY A 126 -18.42 5.65 -14.07
C GLY A 126 -17.18 5.09 -13.36
N LEU A 127 -15.96 5.52 -13.72
CA LEU A 127 -14.75 5.34 -12.96
C LEU A 127 -14.31 6.69 -12.40
N ASP A 128 -14.46 6.87 -11.10
CA ASP A 128 -14.21 8.17 -10.47
C ASP A 128 -12.75 8.31 -10.03
N TYR A 129 -12.18 7.25 -9.45
CA TYR A 129 -10.86 7.28 -8.82
C TYR A 129 -10.01 6.08 -9.22
N ILE A 130 -8.70 6.33 -9.37
CA ILE A 130 -7.69 5.28 -9.56
C ILE A 130 -6.62 5.42 -8.48
N ILE A 131 -6.32 4.33 -7.77
CA ILE A 131 -5.17 4.23 -6.87
C ILE A 131 -4.16 3.29 -7.53
N HIS A 132 -3.07 3.86 -8.05
CA HIS A 132 -2.00 3.08 -8.68
C HIS A 132 -0.98 2.63 -7.65
N ALA A 133 -1.22 1.44 -7.04
CA ALA A 133 -0.35 0.83 -6.04
C ALA A 133 0.43 -0.39 -6.57
N ALA A 134 0.24 -0.78 -7.83
CA ALA A 134 0.98 -1.89 -8.44
C ALA A 134 2.46 -1.52 -8.62
N SER A 135 3.33 -2.29 -7.99
CA SER A 135 4.79 -2.18 -8.13
C SER A 135 5.47 -3.41 -7.55
N GLN A 136 6.67 -3.70 -7.98
CA GLN A 136 7.57 -4.65 -7.31
C GLN A 136 8.38 -3.85 -6.28
N ALA A 137 8.11 -4.03 -4.99
CA ALA A 137 8.61 -3.15 -3.92
C ALA A 137 9.46 -3.89 -2.87
N SER A 138 10.06 -5.03 -3.20
CA SER A 138 11.00 -5.74 -2.31
C SER A 138 12.41 -5.80 -2.90
N ALA A 139 13.41 -5.89 -2.02
CA ALA A 139 14.81 -5.98 -2.42
C ALA A 139 15.08 -7.20 -3.32
N LEU A 140 14.40 -8.31 -3.04
CA LEU A 140 14.51 -9.54 -3.84
C LEU A 140 14.05 -9.33 -5.29
N HIS A 141 13.00 -8.54 -5.52
CA HIS A 141 12.56 -8.22 -6.87
C HIS A 141 13.56 -7.31 -7.58
N PHE A 142 14.17 -6.34 -6.88
CA PHE A 142 15.17 -5.46 -7.49
C PHE A 142 16.40 -6.24 -7.94
N GLU A 143 16.76 -7.30 -7.22
CA GLU A 143 17.87 -8.18 -7.53
C GLU A 143 17.55 -9.15 -8.69
N ASN A 144 16.38 -9.80 -8.64
CA ASN A 144 16.03 -10.90 -9.54
C ASN A 144 15.32 -10.44 -10.82
N ASP A 145 14.61 -9.30 -10.79
CA ASP A 145 13.83 -8.78 -11.91
C ASP A 145 13.86 -7.23 -11.95
N PRO A 146 15.04 -6.62 -12.12
CA PRO A 146 15.16 -5.16 -12.20
C PRO A 146 14.44 -4.57 -13.43
N VAL A 147 14.40 -5.29 -14.54
CA VAL A 147 13.68 -4.86 -15.75
C VAL A 147 12.18 -4.84 -15.51
N GLY A 148 11.61 -5.89 -14.92
CA GLY A 148 10.19 -5.93 -14.54
C GLY A 148 9.83 -4.84 -13.52
N THR A 149 10.74 -4.55 -12.58
CA THR A 149 10.57 -3.43 -11.64
C THR A 149 10.48 -2.08 -12.37
N MET A 150 11.38 -1.81 -13.33
CA MET A 150 11.33 -0.60 -14.16
C MET A 150 10.06 -0.52 -15.00
N ARG A 151 9.69 -1.62 -15.66
CA ARG A 151 8.50 -1.67 -16.52
C ARG A 151 7.22 -1.42 -15.73
N ALA A 152 7.06 -2.06 -14.60
CA ALA A 152 5.87 -1.86 -13.74
C ALA A 152 5.72 -0.39 -13.31
N ASN A 153 6.84 0.27 -12.97
CA ASN A 153 6.81 1.66 -12.51
C ASN A 153 6.70 2.68 -13.66
N LEU A 154 7.15 2.36 -14.88
CA LEU A 154 7.12 3.29 -16.00
C LEU A 154 5.97 2.97 -16.98
N ILE A 155 5.98 1.77 -17.59
CA ILE A 155 4.94 1.36 -18.55
C ILE A 155 3.60 1.18 -17.84
N GLY A 156 3.60 0.55 -16.64
CA GLY A 156 2.38 0.40 -15.85
C GLY A 156 1.77 1.76 -15.46
N THR A 157 2.60 2.73 -15.08
CA THR A 157 2.14 4.09 -14.80
C THR A 157 1.57 4.77 -16.05
N ASP A 158 2.23 4.64 -17.21
CA ASP A 158 1.75 5.20 -18.48
C ASP A 158 0.37 4.65 -18.85
N ASN A 159 0.20 3.33 -18.83
CA ASN A 159 -1.09 2.69 -19.10
C ASN A 159 -2.21 3.15 -18.13
N VAL A 160 -1.88 3.32 -16.84
CA VAL A 160 -2.84 3.81 -15.84
C VAL A 160 -3.22 5.27 -16.09
N LEU A 161 -2.24 6.13 -16.41
CA LEU A 161 -2.49 7.55 -16.71
C LEU A 161 -3.29 7.72 -18.01
N GLU A 162 -3.01 6.89 -19.03
CA GLU A 162 -3.81 6.88 -20.26
C GLU A 162 -5.23 6.38 -20.01
N THR A 163 -5.40 5.39 -19.13
CA THR A 163 -6.74 4.94 -18.69
C THR A 163 -7.49 6.08 -17.99
N ALA A 164 -6.82 6.77 -17.06
CA ALA A 164 -7.39 7.92 -16.37
C ALA A 164 -7.78 9.05 -17.32
N ARG A 165 -6.92 9.35 -18.31
CA ARG A 165 -7.18 10.36 -19.32
C ARG A 165 -8.44 10.03 -20.13
N LYS A 166 -8.60 8.78 -20.54
CA LYS A 166 -9.75 8.30 -21.31
C LYS A 166 -11.05 8.26 -20.51
N LEU A 167 -10.96 8.03 -19.21
CA LEU A 167 -12.11 7.84 -18.33
C LEU A 167 -12.41 9.07 -17.45
N ASP A 168 -11.66 10.15 -17.59
CA ASP A 168 -11.76 11.38 -16.80
C ASP A 168 -11.74 11.10 -15.28
N SER A 169 -10.79 10.26 -14.88
CA SER A 169 -10.66 9.79 -13.48
C SER A 169 -9.56 10.54 -12.75
N ARG A 170 -9.76 10.83 -11.45
CA ARG A 170 -8.68 11.30 -10.58
C ARG A 170 -7.73 10.14 -10.26
N VAL A 171 -6.42 10.38 -10.33
CA VAL A 171 -5.39 9.35 -10.08
C VAL A 171 -4.56 9.69 -8.85
N LEU A 172 -4.37 8.72 -7.97
CA LEU A 172 -3.36 8.72 -6.95
C LEU A 172 -2.21 7.78 -7.36
N ILE A 173 -1.02 8.34 -7.56
CA ILE A 173 0.21 7.57 -7.78
C ILE A 173 0.84 7.24 -6.42
N VAL A 174 0.93 5.96 -6.09
CA VAL A 174 1.67 5.50 -4.91
C VAL A 174 3.15 5.39 -5.27
N SER A 175 3.89 6.43 -4.94
CA SER A 175 5.33 6.54 -5.08
C SER A 175 6.07 5.93 -3.88
N SER A 176 7.17 6.52 -3.42
CA SER A 176 7.98 6.01 -2.31
C SER A 176 8.93 7.08 -1.78
N LEU A 177 9.33 6.97 -0.52
CA LEU A 177 10.45 7.73 0.06
C LEU A 177 11.76 7.59 -0.76
N LYS A 178 11.92 6.50 -1.52
CA LYS A 178 13.14 6.24 -2.31
C LYS A 178 13.38 7.24 -3.43
N VAL A 179 12.41 8.08 -3.76
CA VAL A 179 12.60 9.19 -4.71
C VAL A 179 13.56 10.27 -4.18
N TYR A 180 13.77 10.36 -2.87
CA TYR A 180 14.67 11.35 -2.25
C TYR A 180 16.13 10.89 -2.15
N GLY A 181 16.37 9.57 -2.19
CA GLY A 181 17.70 9.01 -2.03
C GLY A 181 18.63 9.30 -3.22
N ASP A 182 19.93 9.22 -3.00
CA ASP A 182 20.90 9.22 -4.07
C ASP A 182 20.70 8.01 -4.98
N VAL A 183 20.88 8.22 -6.27
CA VAL A 183 20.72 7.20 -7.30
C VAL A 183 22.07 6.95 -7.95
N ASP A 184 22.58 5.74 -7.78
CA ASP A 184 23.69 5.24 -8.57
C ASP A 184 23.14 4.84 -9.96
N ILE A 185 23.34 5.71 -10.96
CA ILE A 185 22.82 5.53 -12.30
C ILE A 185 23.47 4.35 -13.05
N ASP A 186 24.64 3.91 -12.61
CA ASP A 186 25.37 2.78 -13.19
C ASP A 186 24.98 1.44 -12.54
N SER A 187 24.11 1.48 -11.53
CA SER A 187 23.67 0.29 -10.80
C SER A 187 22.21 -0.09 -11.11
N TYR A 188 21.99 -1.36 -11.49
CA TYR A 188 20.65 -1.93 -11.64
C TYR A 188 19.84 -1.87 -10.32
N LYS A 189 20.50 -1.79 -9.16
CA LYS A 189 19.87 -1.66 -7.84
C LYS A 189 19.07 -0.37 -7.66
N SER A 190 19.34 0.61 -8.52
CA SER A 190 18.59 1.87 -8.57
C SER A 190 17.25 1.77 -9.33
N CYS A 191 16.93 0.60 -9.95
CA CYS A 191 15.75 0.41 -10.78
C CYS A 191 14.44 0.87 -10.13
N TYR A 192 14.26 0.60 -8.84
CA TYR A 192 13.06 1.00 -8.12
C TYR A 192 12.99 2.52 -7.89
N ALA A 193 14.06 3.13 -7.37
CA ALA A 193 14.10 4.57 -7.09
C ALA A 193 13.96 5.40 -8.38
N VAL A 194 14.67 5.00 -9.44
CA VAL A 194 14.58 5.64 -10.77
C VAL A 194 13.18 5.44 -11.36
N GLY A 195 12.64 4.21 -11.29
CA GLY A 195 11.30 3.92 -11.76
C GLY A 195 10.22 4.77 -11.08
N LYS A 196 10.30 4.94 -9.76
CA LYS A 196 9.36 5.79 -8.99
C LYS A 196 9.53 7.28 -9.32
N ARG A 197 10.77 7.79 -9.47
CA ARG A 197 11.00 9.17 -9.95
C ARG A 197 10.42 9.39 -11.35
N ALA A 198 10.65 8.44 -12.26
CA ALA A 198 10.12 8.51 -13.62
C ALA A 198 8.57 8.49 -13.62
N SER A 199 7.94 7.65 -12.78
CA SER A 199 6.48 7.61 -12.68
C SER A 199 5.89 8.92 -12.15
N GLU A 200 6.50 9.58 -11.17
CA GLU A 200 6.07 10.90 -10.72
C GLU A 200 6.20 11.97 -11.82
N THR A 201 7.35 11.98 -12.51
CA THR A 201 7.59 12.94 -13.61
C THR A 201 6.59 12.72 -14.73
N LEU A 202 6.31 11.47 -15.09
CA LEU A 202 5.33 11.11 -16.10
C LEU A 202 3.92 11.59 -15.70
N ALA A 203 3.52 11.36 -14.45
CA ALA A 203 2.23 11.76 -13.92
C ALA A 203 2.03 13.29 -13.97
N VAL A 204 3.03 14.07 -13.55
CA VAL A 204 3.01 15.55 -13.65
C VAL A 204 2.98 16.00 -15.11
N SER A 205 3.67 15.28 -16.01
CA SER A 205 3.67 15.59 -17.45
C SER A 205 2.28 15.37 -18.07
N TYR A 206 1.61 14.28 -17.74
CA TYR A 206 0.23 14.01 -18.14
C TYR A 206 -0.74 15.06 -17.63
N ALA A 207 -0.62 15.45 -16.36
CA ALA A 207 -1.44 16.51 -15.79
C ALA A 207 -1.23 17.84 -16.53
N LYS A 208 0.02 18.20 -16.84
CA LYS A 208 0.34 19.43 -17.58
C LYS A 208 -0.17 19.40 -19.02
N GLN A 209 -0.01 18.26 -19.70
CA GLN A 209 -0.31 18.14 -21.13
C GLN A 209 -1.80 17.90 -21.39
N TYR A 210 -2.45 17.07 -20.57
CA TYR A 210 -3.80 16.59 -20.79
C TYR A 210 -4.82 17.05 -19.75
N GLY A 211 -4.39 17.73 -18.68
CA GLY A 211 -5.26 18.28 -17.64
C GLY A 211 -5.85 17.26 -16.67
N ILE A 212 -5.30 16.04 -16.61
CA ILE A 212 -5.80 15.04 -15.68
C ILE A 212 -5.51 15.41 -14.22
N ASP A 213 -6.43 15.02 -13.32
CA ASP A 213 -6.30 15.29 -11.90
C ASP A 213 -5.42 14.22 -11.23
N VAL A 214 -4.14 14.54 -11.00
CA VAL A 214 -3.15 13.65 -10.40
C VAL A 214 -2.84 14.06 -8.97
N ARG A 215 -2.71 13.06 -8.10
CA ARG A 215 -2.15 13.16 -6.74
C ARG A 215 -0.96 12.22 -6.62
N ILE A 216 -0.01 12.56 -5.77
CA ILE A 216 1.19 11.74 -5.54
C ILE A 216 1.34 11.51 -4.04
N ALA A 217 1.48 10.25 -3.64
CA ALA A 217 1.80 9.87 -2.27
C ALA A 217 3.19 9.23 -2.22
N ARG A 218 4.01 9.59 -1.25
CA ARG A 218 5.33 9.04 -0.98
C ARG A 218 5.35 8.35 0.38
N PRO A 219 4.90 7.10 0.46
CA PRO A 219 4.95 6.37 1.72
C PRO A 219 6.38 6.16 2.20
N SER A 220 6.55 6.21 3.50
CA SER A 220 7.75 5.80 4.22
C SER A 220 7.89 4.27 4.26
N TYR A 221 8.62 3.70 5.23
CA TYR A 221 8.68 2.25 5.43
C TYR A 221 7.38 1.75 6.06
N ILE A 222 6.52 1.11 5.25
CA ILE A 222 5.23 0.60 5.71
C ILE A 222 5.43 -0.77 6.34
N PHE A 223 4.86 -0.98 7.53
CA PHE A 223 4.88 -2.26 8.23
C PHE A 223 3.47 -2.69 8.67
N GLY A 224 3.29 -3.97 8.99
CA GLY A 224 2.01 -4.57 9.37
C GLY A 224 2.02 -6.09 9.23
N ALA A 225 0.86 -6.73 9.30
CA ALA A 225 0.75 -8.16 9.08
C ALA A 225 1.12 -8.53 7.63
N ALA A 226 2.21 -9.25 7.46
CA ALA A 226 2.74 -9.67 6.16
C ALA A 226 3.05 -11.17 6.17
N SER A 227 3.26 -11.76 4.98
CA SER A 227 3.66 -13.17 4.86
C SER A 227 4.88 -13.47 5.72
N LEU A 228 4.89 -14.63 6.36
CA LEU A 228 6.03 -15.13 7.14
C LEU A 228 7.29 -15.39 6.30
N ARG A 229 7.18 -15.29 4.98
CA ARG A 229 8.28 -15.41 4.00
C ARG A 229 8.69 -14.07 3.41
N ASP A 230 8.11 -12.96 3.87
CA ASP A 230 8.45 -11.62 3.39
C ASP A 230 9.91 -11.28 3.71
N ASP A 231 10.67 -10.80 2.73
CA ASP A 231 12.11 -10.53 2.82
C ASP A 231 12.45 -9.18 3.48
N ARG A 232 11.46 -8.35 3.75
CA ARG A 232 11.66 -7.05 4.40
C ARG A 232 12.09 -7.22 5.86
N VAL A 233 13.07 -6.45 6.29
CA VAL A 233 13.70 -6.58 7.62
C VAL A 233 12.67 -6.56 8.76
N TRP A 234 11.73 -5.61 8.76
CA TRP A 234 10.70 -5.53 9.78
C TRP A 234 9.75 -6.74 9.78
N ALA A 235 9.46 -7.28 8.59
CA ALA A 235 8.60 -8.46 8.46
C ALA A 235 9.29 -9.71 8.99
N GLN A 236 10.61 -9.84 8.79
CA GLN A 236 11.39 -10.92 9.38
C GLN A 236 11.39 -10.84 10.92
N PHE A 237 11.49 -9.64 11.51
CA PHE A 237 11.41 -9.48 12.96
C PHE A 237 10.04 -9.91 13.51
N ILE A 238 8.95 -9.50 12.84
CA ILE A 238 7.59 -9.92 13.21
C ILE A 238 7.45 -11.44 13.05
N ALA A 239 7.95 -12.01 11.94
CA ALA A 239 7.93 -13.46 11.71
C ALA A 239 8.69 -14.24 12.78
N ASN A 240 9.86 -13.72 13.24
CA ASN A 240 10.61 -14.35 14.35
C ASN A 240 9.80 -14.32 15.64
N VAL A 241 9.11 -13.22 15.94
CA VAL A 241 8.23 -13.14 17.12
C VAL A 241 7.10 -14.17 17.03
N VAL A 242 6.42 -14.30 15.89
CA VAL A 242 5.37 -15.32 15.65
C VAL A 242 5.91 -16.74 15.83
N LYS A 243 7.08 -17.03 15.25
CA LYS A 243 7.73 -18.34 15.33
C LYS A 243 8.39 -18.63 16.68
N ARG A 244 8.41 -17.65 17.59
CA ARG A 244 9.11 -17.71 18.88
C ARG A 244 10.60 -17.93 18.72
N GLU A 245 11.21 -17.29 17.73
CA GLU A 245 12.63 -17.32 17.42
C GLU A 245 13.31 -16.02 17.85
N ASN A 246 14.55 -16.12 18.33
CA ASN A 246 15.35 -14.94 18.66
C ASN A 246 15.62 -14.10 17.42
N ILE A 247 15.75 -12.78 17.59
CA ILE A 247 16.11 -11.87 16.52
C ILE A 247 17.64 -11.75 16.46
N LEU A 248 18.22 -12.00 15.27
CA LEU A 248 19.63 -11.84 14.99
C LEU A 248 19.85 -10.69 14.02
N LEU A 249 20.48 -9.61 14.47
CA LEU A 249 20.92 -8.51 13.62
C LEU A 249 22.26 -8.82 12.95
N LYS A 250 22.31 -8.68 11.62
CA LYS A 250 23.52 -8.90 10.80
C LYS A 250 24.44 -7.67 10.75
N SER A 251 24.05 -6.59 11.38
CA SER A 251 24.80 -5.32 11.50
C SER A 251 24.37 -4.58 12.75
N SER A 252 24.96 -3.41 13.02
CA SER A 252 24.60 -2.57 14.17
C SER A 252 23.13 -2.12 14.19
N GLY A 253 22.43 -2.15 13.07
CA GLY A 253 21.05 -1.68 12.97
C GLY A 253 20.86 -0.18 13.20
N ALA A 254 21.91 0.62 13.03
CA ALA A 254 21.98 2.03 13.40
C ALA A 254 21.18 2.97 12.48
N VAL A 255 20.74 2.50 11.31
CA VAL A 255 20.00 3.32 10.35
C VAL A 255 18.64 3.68 10.92
N TYR A 256 18.36 4.99 11.05
CA TYR A 256 17.05 5.50 11.41
C TYR A 256 16.13 5.55 10.19
N ARG A 257 14.87 5.16 10.38
CA ARG A 257 13.85 5.14 9.34
C ARG A 257 12.53 5.65 9.89
N SER A 258 11.74 6.28 9.02
CA SER A 258 10.32 6.51 9.29
C SER A 258 9.55 5.24 8.97
N PHE A 259 8.99 4.59 9.98
CA PHE A 259 8.04 3.50 9.79
C PHE A 259 6.61 4.05 9.94
N CYS A 260 5.69 3.55 9.14
CA CYS A 260 4.27 3.87 9.25
C CYS A 260 3.46 2.56 9.21
N TYR A 261 2.52 2.42 10.12
CA TYR A 261 1.66 1.23 10.13
C TYR A 261 0.73 1.23 8.93
N VAL A 262 0.37 0.06 8.44
CA VAL A 262 -0.36 -0.09 7.18
C VAL A 262 -1.75 0.55 7.21
N THR A 263 -2.44 0.57 8.35
CA THR A 263 -3.76 1.21 8.48
C THR A 263 -3.66 2.73 8.39
N ASP A 264 -2.68 3.33 9.07
CA ASP A 264 -2.38 4.76 8.96
C ASP A 264 -2.00 5.12 7.51
N THR A 265 -1.19 4.26 6.87
CA THR A 265 -0.81 4.46 5.46
C THR A 265 -2.02 4.42 4.53
N ALA A 266 -2.91 3.45 4.69
CA ALA A 266 -4.11 3.32 3.86
C ALA A 266 -5.05 4.53 4.03
N ALA A 267 -5.26 4.98 5.27
CA ALA A 267 -6.03 6.19 5.55
C ALA A 267 -5.37 7.44 4.95
N GLY A 268 -4.02 7.55 5.04
CA GLY A 268 -3.26 8.63 4.42
C GLY A 268 -3.41 8.67 2.90
N LEU A 269 -3.37 7.51 2.24
CA LEU A 269 -3.58 7.40 0.79
C LEU A 269 -4.98 7.87 0.39
N LEU A 270 -6.03 7.46 1.11
CA LEU A 270 -7.41 7.91 0.86
C LEU A 270 -7.56 9.42 1.12
N THR A 271 -6.92 9.94 2.17
CA THR A 271 -6.92 11.38 2.46
C THR A 271 -6.26 12.18 1.33
N ILE A 272 -5.10 11.73 0.83
CA ILE A 272 -4.42 12.39 -0.31
C ILE A 272 -5.27 12.31 -1.57
N LEU A 273 -5.85 11.14 -1.88
CA LEU A 273 -6.72 10.97 -3.05
C LEU A 273 -7.85 12.01 -3.06
N LEU A 274 -8.46 12.27 -1.91
CA LEU A 274 -9.67 13.07 -1.83
C LEU A 274 -9.37 14.56 -1.54
N LYS A 275 -8.50 14.86 -0.58
CA LYS A 275 -8.18 16.23 -0.14
C LYS A 275 -6.88 16.80 -0.70
N GLY A 276 -5.97 15.98 -1.24
CA GLY A 276 -4.69 16.46 -1.75
C GLY A 276 -4.87 17.49 -2.86
N GLU A 277 -3.94 18.41 -2.97
CA GLU A 277 -3.91 19.38 -4.08
C GLU A 277 -3.45 18.69 -5.38
N PRO A 278 -4.00 19.08 -6.55
CA PRO A 278 -3.55 18.56 -7.83
C PRO A 278 -2.03 18.76 -8.04
N ASN A 279 -1.39 17.72 -8.60
CA ASN A 279 0.05 17.73 -8.94
C ASN A 279 1.00 17.91 -7.76
N LYS A 280 0.53 17.76 -6.54
CA LYS A 280 1.34 17.85 -5.33
C LYS A 280 1.64 16.45 -4.78
N ALA A 281 2.89 16.28 -4.33
CA ALA A 281 3.32 15.09 -3.63
C ALA A 281 3.19 15.29 -2.11
N TYR A 282 2.75 14.25 -1.41
CA TYR A 282 2.61 14.20 0.03
C TYR A 282 3.39 13.03 0.58
N ASP A 283 4.21 13.27 1.60
CA ASP A 283 4.90 12.22 2.32
C ASP A 283 3.96 11.61 3.36
N ILE A 284 3.87 10.27 3.38
CA ILE A 284 3.17 9.55 4.43
C ILE A 284 4.22 9.05 5.41
N ALA A 285 4.37 9.78 6.50
CA ALA A 285 5.36 9.52 7.53
C ALA A 285 4.75 9.72 8.92
N SER A 286 5.27 8.96 9.88
CA SER A 286 4.87 9.00 11.27
C SER A 286 6.04 9.46 12.14
N GLU A 287 5.88 10.52 12.89
CA GLU A 287 6.91 10.95 13.86
C GLU A 287 7.13 9.91 14.95
N ILE A 288 6.05 9.26 15.41
CA ILE A 288 6.11 8.18 16.41
C ILE A 288 6.70 6.89 15.87
N GLY A 289 6.87 6.78 14.54
CA GLY A 289 7.50 5.67 13.83
C GLY A 289 8.97 5.90 13.48
N ASN A 290 9.58 7.03 13.90
CA ASN A 290 10.98 7.35 13.62
C ASN A 290 11.92 6.60 14.58
N VAL A 291 12.35 5.41 14.20
CA VAL A 291 13.22 4.55 15.02
C VAL A 291 14.34 3.96 14.18
N SER A 292 15.42 3.52 14.85
CA SER A 292 16.45 2.72 14.19
C SER A 292 15.95 1.29 13.93
N ILE A 293 16.60 0.57 13.00
CA ILE A 293 16.31 -0.85 12.77
C ILE A 293 16.55 -1.66 14.05
N ARG A 294 17.60 -1.29 14.85
CA ARG A 294 17.87 -1.87 16.16
C ARG A 294 16.72 -1.65 17.13
N ASP A 295 16.22 -0.40 17.22
CA ASP A 295 15.13 -0.08 18.13
C ASP A 295 13.81 -0.78 17.72
N PHE A 296 13.57 -0.92 16.43
CA PHE A 296 12.45 -1.71 15.95
C PHE A 296 12.58 -3.19 16.40
N ALA A 297 13.74 -3.80 16.21
CA ALA A 297 14.02 -5.18 16.64
C ALA A 297 13.88 -5.33 18.17
N LYS A 298 14.38 -4.35 18.93
CA LYS A 298 14.26 -4.32 20.40
C LYS A 298 12.80 -4.25 20.83
N LYS A 299 12.02 -3.34 20.23
CA LYS A 299 10.58 -3.25 20.49
C LYS A 299 9.83 -4.52 20.12
N ALA A 300 10.23 -5.23 19.04
CA ALA A 300 9.62 -6.51 18.68
C ALA A 300 9.81 -7.58 19.78
N VAL A 301 10.98 -7.65 20.39
CA VAL A 301 11.24 -8.54 21.53
C VAL A 301 10.48 -8.10 22.79
N GLU A 302 10.52 -6.80 23.11
CA GLU A 302 9.94 -6.23 24.33
C GLU A 302 8.41 -6.23 24.33
N THR A 303 7.76 -6.24 23.16
CA THR A 303 6.30 -6.25 23.03
C THR A 303 5.67 -7.54 23.55
N PHE A 304 6.41 -8.64 23.55
CA PHE A 304 5.97 -9.98 23.99
C PHE A 304 6.94 -10.58 25.02
N PRO A 305 7.04 -10.01 26.24
CA PRO A 305 8.01 -10.43 27.24
C PRO A 305 7.82 -11.89 27.69
N GLU A 306 6.59 -12.40 27.62
CA GLU A 306 6.25 -13.79 27.96
C GLU A 306 6.87 -14.82 27.01
N ARG A 307 7.32 -14.40 25.82
CA ARG A 307 7.98 -15.29 24.83
C ARG A 307 9.46 -15.50 25.13
N ASN A 308 10.03 -14.71 26.04
CA ASN A 308 11.44 -14.77 26.45
C ASN A 308 12.43 -14.70 25.27
N LEU A 309 12.09 -13.92 24.24
CA LEU A 309 12.96 -13.74 23.07
C LEU A 309 14.11 -12.78 23.38
N THR A 310 15.20 -12.94 22.65
CA THR A 310 16.39 -12.09 22.79
C THR A 310 16.78 -11.45 21.47
N LEU A 311 17.39 -10.27 21.55
CA LEU A 311 18.04 -9.61 20.45
C LEU A 311 19.54 -9.90 20.52
N ALA A 312 20.10 -10.50 19.47
CA ALA A 312 21.52 -10.80 19.34
C ALA A 312 22.11 -10.12 18.10
N PHE A 313 23.43 -10.04 18.05
CA PHE A 313 24.17 -9.49 16.91
C PHE A 313 25.11 -10.57 16.37
N GLU A 314 25.17 -10.70 15.05
CA GLU A 314 26.06 -11.65 14.37
C GLU A 314 27.52 -11.32 14.67
N ASN A 315 27.89 -10.04 14.66
CA ASN A 315 29.16 -9.55 15.13
C ASN A 315 29.00 -8.90 16.53
N PRO A 316 29.61 -9.41 17.60
CA PRO A 316 29.50 -8.83 18.94
C PRO A 316 29.89 -7.35 19.03
N ALA A 317 30.81 -6.88 18.17
CA ALA A 317 31.20 -5.46 18.13
C ALA A 317 30.03 -4.54 17.73
N ASP A 318 29.06 -5.03 16.97
CA ASP A 318 27.89 -4.28 16.57
C ASP A 318 26.87 -4.07 17.70
N SER A 319 27.02 -4.75 18.83
CA SER A 319 26.20 -4.56 20.02
C SER A 319 26.43 -3.21 20.71
N ALA A 320 27.61 -2.60 20.52
CA ALA A 320 27.92 -1.27 21.04
C ALA A 320 26.99 -0.21 20.39
N GLU A 321 26.68 0.86 21.15
CA GLU A 321 25.94 1.98 20.62
C GLU A 321 26.71 2.65 19.46
N PRO A 322 26.07 2.84 18.30
CA PRO A 322 26.75 3.43 17.15
C PRO A 322 27.06 4.91 17.39
N GLN A 323 28.29 5.32 17.05
CA GLN A 323 28.73 6.71 17.16
C GLN A 323 28.18 7.61 16.04
N SER A 324 27.76 7.02 14.93
CA SER A 324 27.13 7.72 13.80
C SER A 324 26.04 6.86 13.16
N PHE A 325 25.03 7.51 12.60
CA PHE A 325 23.92 6.83 11.93
C PHE A 325 23.41 7.66 10.76
N SER A 326 22.96 7.00 9.70
CA SER A 326 22.21 7.64 8.63
C SER A 326 20.72 7.74 8.99
N ARG A 327 20.06 8.76 8.45
CA ARG A 327 18.63 8.99 8.67
C ARG A 327 17.90 9.00 7.34
N GLU A 328 16.89 8.15 7.21
CA GLU A 328 15.91 8.14 6.12
C GLU A 328 14.54 8.53 6.72
N ILE A 329 14.43 9.78 7.13
CA ILE A 329 13.25 10.34 7.80
C ILE A 329 12.53 11.28 6.84
N LEU A 330 11.22 11.14 6.75
CA LEU A 330 10.34 12.00 5.96
C LEU A 330 9.60 13.01 6.84
N ASP A 331 9.19 14.10 6.21
CA ASP A 331 8.34 15.14 6.82
C ASP A 331 6.88 14.93 6.40
N GLY A 332 6.05 14.44 7.32
CA GLY A 332 4.61 14.22 7.12
C GLY A 332 3.74 15.47 7.26
N SER A 333 4.31 16.64 7.59
CA SER A 333 3.56 17.86 7.96
C SER A 333 2.56 18.31 6.90
N SER A 334 2.89 18.16 5.61
CA SER A 334 1.98 18.51 4.52
C SER A 334 0.70 17.66 4.51
N LEU A 335 0.78 16.37 4.87
CA LEU A 335 -0.36 15.48 4.98
C LEU A 335 -1.12 15.74 6.29
N GLU A 336 -0.41 16.04 7.38
CA GLU A 336 -1.04 16.44 8.64
C GLU A 336 -1.87 17.72 8.45
N GLY A 337 -1.45 18.63 7.59
CA GLY A 337 -2.21 19.81 7.20
C GLY A 337 -3.57 19.52 6.54
N LEU A 338 -3.76 18.29 5.99
CA LEU A 338 -5.04 17.81 5.48
C LEU A 338 -5.91 17.14 6.57
N GLY A 339 -5.43 17.09 7.83
CA GLY A 339 -6.12 16.52 8.98
C GLY A 339 -5.81 15.04 9.22
N TRP A 340 -4.88 14.43 8.49
CA TRP A 340 -4.40 13.07 8.76
C TRP A 340 -3.26 13.11 9.78
N LYS A 341 -3.23 12.12 10.65
CA LYS A 341 -2.12 11.89 11.57
C LYS A 341 -1.97 10.40 11.83
N ALA A 342 -0.72 9.92 11.83
CA ALA A 342 -0.44 8.55 12.25
C ALA A 342 -0.77 8.36 13.74
N SER A 343 -1.43 7.26 14.05
CA SER A 343 -1.91 6.95 15.40
C SER A 343 -1.26 5.71 15.99
N VAL A 344 -0.78 4.79 15.17
CA VAL A 344 -0.22 3.50 15.60
C VAL A 344 1.29 3.59 15.78
N ASP A 345 1.77 3.40 17.00
CA ASP A 345 3.20 3.34 17.28
C ASP A 345 3.81 1.97 16.91
N ILE A 346 5.15 1.87 16.99
CA ILE A 346 5.87 0.65 16.58
C ILE A 346 5.46 -0.57 17.41
N SER A 347 5.34 -0.44 18.73
CA SER A 347 5.01 -1.56 19.62
C SER A 347 3.58 -2.03 19.41
N GLU A 348 2.66 -1.10 19.28
CA GLU A 348 1.25 -1.38 18.95
C GLU A 348 1.14 -2.05 17.58
N GLY A 349 1.77 -1.50 16.54
CA GLY A 349 1.73 -2.07 15.20
C GLY A 349 2.37 -3.47 15.12
N ILE A 350 3.43 -3.73 15.90
CA ILE A 350 4.00 -5.08 16.03
C ILE A 350 3.00 -6.02 16.69
N ARG A 351 2.36 -5.60 17.80
CA ARG A 351 1.34 -6.40 18.50
C ARG A 351 0.20 -6.78 17.55
N LYS A 352 -0.42 -5.80 16.91
CA LYS A 352 -1.48 -6.01 15.94
C LYS A 352 -1.06 -6.98 14.82
N SER A 353 0.15 -6.80 14.28
CA SER A 353 0.66 -7.66 13.21
C SER A 353 0.80 -9.12 13.65
N VAL A 354 1.33 -9.33 14.87
CA VAL A 354 1.49 -10.69 15.42
C VAL A 354 0.12 -11.33 15.70
N ASP A 355 -0.79 -10.59 16.33
CA ASP A 355 -2.12 -11.07 16.69
C ASP A 355 -2.92 -11.46 15.42
N ILE A 356 -2.86 -10.64 14.36
CA ILE A 356 -3.49 -10.93 13.05
C ILE A 356 -2.89 -12.19 12.41
N ILE A 357 -1.56 -12.33 12.39
CA ILE A 357 -0.89 -13.49 11.78
C ILE A 357 -1.20 -14.78 12.57
N GLU A 358 -1.23 -14.70 13.90
CA GLU A 358 -1.53 -15.87 14.75
C GLU A 358 -3.03 -16.29 14.65
N ALA A 359 -3.93 -15.32 14.46
CA ALA A 359 -5.35 -15.59 14.27
C ALA A 359 -5.66 -16.30 12.95
N ASP A 360 -4.84 -16.07 11.91
CA ASP A 360 -5.00 -16.70 10.59
C ASP A 360 -3.63 -17.01 9.97
N THR A 361 -2.91 -17.95 10.57
CA THR A 361 -1.56 -18.32 10.10
C THR A 361 -1.57 -18.85 8.65
N ALA A 362 -2.67 -19.43 8.19
CA ALA A 362 -2.78 -20.00 6.83
C ALA A 362 -2.69 -18.89 5.75
N LEU A 363 -3.28 -17.74 6.01
CA LEU A 363 -3.25 -16.59 5.09
C LEU A 363 -1.83 -16.00 4.94
N PHE A 364 -0.99 -16.11 5.95
CA PHE A 364 0.34 -15.53 6.02
C PHE A 364 1.51 -16.51 5.85
N ALA A 365 1.25 -17.80 5.65
CA ALA A 365 2.24 -18.88 5.50
C ALA A 365 3.14 -18.78 4.24
#